data_b815fa066798098c0d785cde83eadc03
#
_entry.id   b815fa066798098c0d785cde83eadc03
#
_cell.length_a   1.000
_cell.length_b   1.000
_cell.length_c   1.000
_cell.angle_alpha   90.00
_cell.angle_beta   90.00
_cell.angle_gamma   90.00
#
_symmetry.space_group_name_H-M   'P 1'
#
loop_
_entity.id
_entity.type
_entity.pdbx_description
1 polymer ?
#
loop_
_entity_poly.entity_id
_entity_poly.type
_entity_poly.pdbx_seq_one_letter_code
_entity_poly.pdbx_strand_id
1 'polypeptide(L)'
;LLMSTLCALALVGCKDDSEPEIPTDIDYSGLVLNEICGNDGNASEEDWIEIYNTSNTTINLNGVKLVKTDEEGVSEVIYTFGEGATIAGKAYLLKVKGVDFTQGISNTKSVSITLQMPSGKDIDKFDKDAEFGDGGKHEVGGSYSRIPDGTGEWTVVLKATKGTANKVTEPEGPSGIDYTGLVLNELNGNKPKYIELYNSTGHELDITGVKIKKDDGDIVYIAPEGTKIQSHGFLVLLSDQADYSTG
;
A
#
# COMPACT_ATOMS: atom_id res chain seq x y z
N LEU A 1 -5.75 -32.64 81.92
CA LEU A 1 -4.73 -32.10 81.07
C LEU A 1 -5.09 -32.44 79.64
N LEU A 2 -5.83 -31.52 78.87
CA LEU A 2 -6.14 -31.69 77.49
C LEU A 2 -5.11 -30.92 76.67
N MET A 3 -4.45 -31.60 75.78
CA MET A 3 -3.51 -31.01 74.84
C MET A 3 -4.20 -30.90 73.50
N SER A 4 -4.52 -29.67 73.08
CA SER A 4 -5.15 -29.37 71.80
C SER A 4 -4.07 -29.21 70.74
N THR A 5 -4.06 -30.13 69.78
CA THR A 5 -3.15 -30.04 68.62
C THR A 5 -3.81 -29.20 67.53
N LEU A 6 -3.26 -28.01 67.25
CA LEU A 6 -3.65 -27.11 66.18
C LEU A 6 -3.01 -27.58 64.89
N CYS A 7 -3.80 -28.11 63.96
CA CYS A 7 -3.39 -28.47 62.61
C CYS A 7 -3.44 -27.24 61.71
N ALA A 8 -2.32 -26.66 61.32
CA ALA A 8 -2.24 -25.56 60.36
C ALA A 8 -2.29 -26.16 58.96
N LEU A 9 -3.40 -25.94 58.25
CA LEU A 9 -3.49 -26.20 56.80
C LEU A 9 -2.75 -25.09 56.05
N ALA A 10 -1.62 -25.42 55.49
CA ALA A 10 -0.96 -24.55 54.52
C ALA A 10 -1.67 -24.67 53.16
N LEU A 11 -2.41 -23.64 52.78
CA LEU A 11 -2.90 -23.47 51.39
C LEU A 11 -1.71 -23.10 50.53
N VAL A 12 -1.18 -24.07 49.79
CA VAL A 12 -0.29 -23.79 48.66
C VAL A 12 -1.17 -23.31 47.52
N GLY A 13 -1.26 -22.00 47.37
CA GLY A 13 -1.82 -21.36 46.17
C GLY A 13 -0.82 -21.53 45.04
N CYS A 14 -1.08 -22.45 44.14
CA CYS A 14 -0.46 -22.39 42.80
C CYS A 14 -1.07 -21.18 42.07
N LYS A 15 -0.35 -20.06 42.08
CA LYS A 15 -0.51 -19.05 41.02
C LYS A 15 0.32 -19.52 39.85
N ASP A 16 -0.30 -20.19 38.92
CA ASP A 16 0.25 -20.40 37.60
C ASP A 16 -0.33 -19.30 36.65
N ASP A 17 0.09 -18.06 36.96
CA ASP A 17 -0.09 -16.92 36.09
C ASP A 17 1.22 -16.68 35.30
N SER A 18 1.69 -17.70 34.60
CA SER A 18 2.70 -17.49 33.57
C SER A 18 1.98 -16.97 32.32
N GLU A 19 1.91 -15.64 32.16
CA GLU A 19 1.75 -15.08 30.83
C GLU A 19 2.78 -15.78 29.93
N PRO A 20 2.38 -16.23 28.72
CA PRO A 20 3.31 -16.86 27.80
C PRO A 20 4.48 -15.91 27.56
N GLU A 21 5.68 -16.29 27.96
CA GLU A 21 6.89 -15.50 27.75
C GLU A 21 7.08 -15.34 26.23
N ILE A 22 6.98 -14.10 25.76
CA ILE A 22 7.32 -13.77 24.36
C ILE A 22 8.83 -13.96 24.24
N PRO A 23 9.32 -14.82 23.32
CA PRO A 23 10.75 -15.00 23.11
C PRO A 23 11.44 -13.66 22.88
N THR A 24 12.43 -13.33 23.69
CA THR A 24 13.11 -12.01 23.67
C THR A 24 14.13 -11.86 22.54
N ASP A 25 14.44 -12.94 21.81
CA ASP A 25 15.53 -13.02 20.83
C ASP A 25 15.02 -13.29 19.38
N ILE A 26 13.83 -12.81 19.02
CA ILE A 26 13.36 -12.94 17.65
C ILE A 26 14.01 -11.87 16.79
N ASP A 27 14.68 -12.29 15.72
CA ASP A 27 15.23 -11.40 14.71
C ASP A 27 14.12 -10.98 13.71
N TYR A 28 13.71 -9.73 13.81
CA TYR A 28 12.72 -9.11 12.92
C TYR A 28 13.34 -8.36 11.74
N SER A 29 14.66 -8.39 11.54
CA SER A 29 15.34 -7.61 10.49
C SER A 29 14.86 -7.92 9.07
N GLY A 30 14.31 -9.12 8.88
CA GLY A 30 13.71 -9.53 7.59
C GLY A 30 12.24 -9.16 7.41
N LEU A 31 11.59 -8.60 8.42
CA LEU A 31 10.15 -8.31 8.38
C LEU A 31 9.91 -6.87 7.98
N VAL A 32 9.22 -6.64 6.87
CA VAL A 32 8.98 -5.30 6.31
C VAL A 32 7.54 -5.10 5.85
N LEU A 33 7.10 -3.86 5.86
CA LEU A 33 5.91 -3.43 5.12
C LEU A 33 6.25 -3.42 3.63
N ASN A 34 5.41 -4.01 2.80
CA ASN A 34 5.70 -4.23 1.39
C ASN A 34 4.74 -3.48 0.45
N GLU A 35 3.45 -3.48 0.77
CA GLU A 35 2.43 -2.80 -0.02
C GLU A 35 1.32 -2.26 0.90
N ILE A 36 0.84 -1.05 0.63
CA ILE A 36 -0.23 -0.39 1.40
C ILE A 36 -1.28 0.10 0.41
N CYS A 37 -2.52 -0.35 0.60
CA CYS A 37 -3.65 0.09 -0.20
C CYS A 37 -4.72 0.70 0.70
N GLY A 38 -5.14 1.91 0.39
CA GLY A 38 -6.21 2.63 1.08
C GLY A 38 -7.55 2.60 0.35
N ASN A 39 -7.64 1.98 -0.82
CA ASN A 39 -8.88 1.79 -1.58
C ASN A 39 -8.61 0.91 -2.81
N ASP A 40 -8.84 -0.39 -2.70
CA ASP A 40 -8.63 -1.30 -3.84
C ASP A 40 -9.84 -1.38 -4.79
N GLY A 41 -10.93 -0.66 -4.50
CA GLY A 41 -12.15 -0.67 -5.29
C GLY A 41 -13.10 -1.83 -4.98
N ASN A 42 -12.73 -2.70 -4.04
CA ASN A 42 -13.59 -3.78 -3.55
C ASN A 42 -14.30 -3.32 -2.27
N ALA A 43 -15.61 -3.11 -2.31
CA ALA A 43 -16.41 -2.60 -1.19
C ALA A 43 -16.32 -3.42 0.11
N SER A 44 -15.85 -4.68 0.07
CA SER A 44 -15.68 -5.53 1.25
C SER A 44 -14.24 -5.55 1.79
N GLU A 45 -13.25 -5.14 0.99
CA GLU A 45 -11.83 -5.23 1.31
C GLU A 45 -11.05 -4.02 0.79
N GLU A 46 -11.60 -2.83 1.01
CA GLU A 46 -11.07 -1.59 0.41
C GLU A 46 -9.64 -1.25 0.84
N ASP A 47 -9.32 -1.52 2.12
CA ASP A 47 -8.03 -1.14 2.70
C ASP A 47 -7.29 -2.38 3.17
N TRP A 48 -6.00 -2.46 2.88
CA TRP A 48 -5.19 -3.56 3.35
C TRP A 48 -3.71 -3.19 3.45
N ILE A 49 -3.00 -3.96 4.23
CA ILE A 49 -1.56 -3.85 4.49
C ILE A 49 -0.93 -5.19 4.17
N GLU A 50 0.12 -5.18 3.38
CA GLU A 50 0.94 -6.34 3.11
C GLU A 50 2.28 -6.24 3.83
N ILE A 51 2.63 -7.32 4.50
CA ILE A 51 3.92 -7.53 5.15
C ILE A 51 4.67 -8.59 4.35
N TYR A 52 5.95 -8.40 4.15
CA TYR A 52 6.82 -9.35 3.47
C TYR A 52 7.96 -9.80 4.37
N ASN A 53 8.27 -11.09 4.36
CA ASN A 53 9.45 -11.63 5.03
C ASN A 53 10.59 -11.78 4.01
N THR A 54 11.55 -10.86 4.06
CA THR A 54 12.72 -10.85 3.16
C THR A 54 13.74 -11.95 3.47
N SER A 55 13.64 -12.60 4.64
CA SER A 55 14.54 -13.68 5.05
C SER A 55 14.16 -15.01 4.41
N ASN A 56 14.98 -16.03 4.60
CA ASN A 56 14.69 -17.40 4.16
C ASN A 56 14.07 -18.27 5.26
N THR A 57 13.87 -17.71 6.45
CA THR A 57 13.39 -18.44 7.63
C THR A 57 12.02 -17.95 8.07
N THR A 58 11.25 -18.79 8.72
CA THR A 58 9.99 -18.41 9.33
C THR A 58 10.23 -17.47 10.51
N ILE A 59 9.50 -16.37 10.58
CA ILE A 59 9.52 -15.41 11.70
C ILE A 59 8.25 -15.59 12.52
N ASN A 60 8.40 -15.67 13.84
CA ASN A 60 7.29 -15.67 14.79
C ASN A 60 6.81 -14.22 15.00
N LEU A 61 5.52 -14.00 14.85
CA LEU A 61 4.89 -12.69 14.92
C LEU A 61 4.14 -12.43 16.23
N ASN A 62 4.16 -13.36 17.19
CA ASN A 62 3.42 -13.20 18.45
C ASN A 62 3.72 -11.85 19.11
N GLY A 63 2.68 -11.04 19.37
CA GLY A 63 2.78 -9.73 19.97
C GLY A 63 3.28 -8.60 19.05
N VAL A 64 3.67 -8.88 17.81
CA VAL A 64 3.96 -7.85 16.80
C VAL A 64 2.68 -7.04 16.52
N LYS A 65 2.82 -5.74 16.29
CA LYS A 65 1.68 -4.82 16.13
C LYS A 65 1.77 -4.07 14.82
N LEU A 66 0.60 -3.77 14.26
CA LEU A 66 0.43 -2.72 13.25
C LEU A 66 -0.16 -1.50 13.95
N VAL A 67 0.53 -0.38 13.81
CA VAL A 67 0.12 0.92 14.35
C VAL A 67 -0.14 1.85 13.18
N LYS A 68 -1.31 2.46 13.16
CA LYS A 68 -1.66 3.50 12.20
C LYS A 68 -1.54 4.86 12.89
N THR A 69 -0.98 5.84 12.20
CA THR A 69 -1.05 7.26 12.58
C THR A 69 -1.81 8.01 11.49
N ASP A 70 -2.80 8.77 11.88
CA ASP A 70 -3.65 9.54 10.97
C ASP A 70 -3.08 10.94 10.65
N GLU A 71 -3.85 11.72 9.87
CA GLU A 71 -3.51 13.09 9.47
C GLU A 71 -3.40 14.08 10.64
N GLU A 72 -4.02 13.76 11.78
CA GLU A 72 -3.98 14.58 13.01
C GLU A 72 -2.80 14.17 13.91
N GLY A 73 -2.02 13.18 13.52
CA GLY A 73 -0.89 12.63 14.27
C GLY A 73 -1.33 11.69 15.40
N VAL A 74 -2.58 11.23 15.41
CA VAL A 74 -3.10 10.30 16.40
C VAL A 74 -2.71 8.88 16.00
N SER A 75 -2.01 8.19 16.90
CA SER A 75 -1.55 6.81 16.70
C SER A 75 -2.44 5.82 17.44
N GLU A 76 -2.82 4.74 16.76
CA GLU A 76 -3.59 3.63 17.34
C GLU A 76 -3.05 2.27 16.87
N VAL A 77 -3.10 1.27 17.75
CA VAL A 77 -2.83 -0.12 17.36
C VAL A 77 -4.05 -0.66 16.64
N ILE A 78 -3.91 -0.92 15.35
CA ILE A 78 -5.02 -1.44 14.52
C ILE A 78 -5.03 -2.96 14.46
N TYR A 79 -3.89 -3.62 14.73
CA TYR A 79 -3.79 -5.08 14.77
C TYR A 79 -2.66 -5.54 15.68
N THR A 80 -2.86 -6.64 16.39
CA THR A 80 -1.82 -7.34 17.16
C THR A 80 -1.83 -8.81 16.77
N PHE A 81 -0.70 -9.33 16.37
CA PHE A 81 -0.55 -10.75 16.04
C PHE A 81 -0.63 -11.60 17.30
N GLY A 82 -1.51 -12.60 17.28
CA GLY A 82 -1.71 -13.52 18.41
C GLY A 82 -0.67 -14.64 18.48
N GLU A 83 -0.83 -15.49 19.49
CA GLU A 83 -0.01 -16.67 19.67
C GLU A 83 -0.08 -17.61 18.46
N GLY A 84 1.07 -18.17 18.08
CA GLY A 84 1.21 -19.05 16.91
C GLY A 84 1.22 -18.34 15.56
N ALA A 85 1.04 -17.03 15.52
CA ALA A 85 1.16 -16.27 14.28
C ALA A 85 2.61 -16.30 13.76
N THR A 86 2.77 -16.63 12.48
CA THR A 86 4.07 -16.70 11.81
C THR A 86 3.98 -16.21 10.38
N ILE A 87 5.12 -15.84 9.81
CA ILE A 87 5.29 -15.61 8.39
C ILE A 87 6.48 -16.42 7.87
N ALA A 88 6.25 -17.28 6.88
CA ALA A 88 7.31 -18.09 6.27
C ALA A 88 8.34 -17.22 5.54
N GLY A 89 9.54 -17.77 5.34
CA GLY A 89 10.56 -17.08 4.56
C GLY A 89 10.08 -16.80 3.13
N LYS A 90 10.34 -15.58 2.63
CA LYS A 90 9.91 -15.11 1.29
C LYS A 90 8.39 -15.11 1.06
N ALA A 91 7.61 -15.09 2.12
CA ALA A 91 6.14 -15.07 2.04
C ALA A 91 5.59 -13.66 2.25
N TYR A 92 4.39 -13.44 1.68
CA TYR A 92 3.54 -12.28 1.92
C TYR A 92 2.49 -12.60 2.97
N LEU A 93 2.12 -11.61 3.77
CA LEU A 93 1.07 -11.72 4.77
C LEU A 93 0.18 -10.48 4.71
N LEU A 94 -1.08 -10.68 4.39
CA LEU A 94 -2.08 -9.62 4.28
C LEU A 94 -2.81 -9.40 5.59
N LYS A 95 -3.11 -8.12 5.86
CA LYS A 95 -4.08 -7.68 6.87
C LYS A 95 -5.09 -6.77 6.20
N VAL A 96 -6.37 -7.11 6.32
CA VAL A 96 -7.47 -6.55 5.53
C VAL A 96 -8.49 -5.91 6.44
N LYS A 97 -8.91 -4.70 6.11
CA LYS A 97 -10.01 -4.01 6.78
C LYS A 97 -11.32 -4.79 6.64
N GLY A 98 -12.09 -4.81 7.72
CA GLY A 98 -13.33 -5.60 7.80
C GLY A 98 -13.11 -7.06 8.17
N VAL A 99 -11.87 -7.56 8.09
CA VAL A 99 -11.48 -8.92 8.50
C VAL A 99 -10.55 -8.88 9.70
N ASP A 100 -9.43 -8.17 9.58
CA ASP A 100 -8.37 -8.12 10.60
C ASP A 100 -8.43 -6.84 11.44
N PHE A 101 -8.84 -5.72 10.86
CA PHE A 101 -8.95 -4.42 11.52
C PHE A 101 -10.16 -3.64 10.99
N THR A 102 -10.49 -2.51 11.64
CA THR A 102 -11.68 -1.69 11.30
C THR A 102 -11.35 -0.28 10.81
N GLN A 103 -10.15 0.19 11.08
CA GLN A 103 -9.70 1.53 10.75
C GLN A 103 -9.46 1.68 9.25
N GLY A 104 -9.87 2.81 8.68
CA GLY A 104 -9.55 3.14 7.29
C GLY A 104 -8.10 3.55 7.12
N ILE A 105 -7.52 3.19 5.97
CA ILE A 105 -6.23 3.69 5.49
C ILE A 105 -6.54 4.67 4.37
N SER A 106 -6.07 5.91 4.48
CA SER A 106 -6.35 6.89 3.43
C SER A 106 -5.41 6.71 2.25
N ASN A 107 -5.98 6.71 1.03
CA ASN A 107 -5.21 6.78 -0.20
C ASN A 107 -4.88 8.23 -0.63
N THR A 108 -5.43 9.24 0.06
CA THR A 108 -5.28 10.67 -0.29
C THR A 108 -4.73 11.52 0.84
N LYS A 109 -5.10 11.23 2.10
CA LYS A 109 -4.69 12.02 3.27
C LYS A 109 -3.41 11.47 3.88
N SER A 110 -2.76 12.27 4.71
CA SER A 110 -1.59 11.86 5.51
C SER A 110 -1.90 10.62 6.33
N VAL A 111 -1.06 9.62 6.20
CA VAL A 111 -1.14 8.37 6.96
C VAL A 111 0.23 7.74 7.09
N SER A 112 0.53 7.19 8.26
CA SER A 112 1.66 6.27 8.40
C SER A 112 1.22 4.95 9.01
N ILE A 113 1.90 3.89 8.59
CA ILE A 113 1.76 2.54 9.13
C ILE A 113 3.10 2.12 9.70
N THR A 114 3.11 1.72 10.96
CA THR A 114 4.32 1.24 11.63
C THR A 114 4.14 -0.21 12.03
N LEU A 115 5.10 -1.04 11.69
CA LEU A 115 5.23 -2.40 12.17
C LEU A 115 6.10 -2.38 13.42
N GLN A 116 5.57 -2.82 14.57
CA GLN A 116 6.24 -2.73 15.85
C GLN A 116 6.49 -4.11 16.49
N MET A 117 7.63 -4.25 17.12
CA MET A 117 7.92 -5.37 18.02
C MET A 117 6.94 -5.42 19.20
N PRO A 118 6.80 -6.55 19.88
CA PRO A 118 6.04 -6.63 21.14
C PRO A 118 6.47 -5.58 22.18
N SER A 119 7.76 -5.25 22.22
CA SER A 119 8.35 -4.23 23.10
C SER A 119 7.95 -2.78 22.77
N GLY A 120 7.30 -2.56 21.63
CA GLY A 120 6.96 -1.21 21.13
C GLY A 120 8.05 -0.53 20.28
N LYS A 121 9.19 -1.22 20.06
CA LYS A 121 10.22 -0.71 19.14
C LYS A 121 9.78 -0.94 17.69
N ASP A 122 10.02 0.05 16.84
CA ASP A 122 9.70 -0.03 15.43
C ASP A 122 10.58 -1.07 14.71
N ILE A 123 9.95 -1.87 13.86
CA ILE A 123 10.59 -2.80 12.92
C ILE A 123 10.74 -2.11 11.58
N ASP A 124 9.64 -1.58 11.04
CA ASP A 124 9.58 -0.87 9.77
C ASP A 124 8.44 0.15 9.78
N LYS A 125 8.53 1.16 8.93
CA LYS A 125 7.53 2.23 8.83
C LYS A 125 7.31 2.62 7.37
N PHE A 126 6.06 2.79 7.00
CA PHE A 126 5.60 3.54 5.84
C PHE A 126 5.06 4.88 6.32
N ASP A 127 5.46 5.97 5.66
CA ASP A 127 4.95 7.31 5.94
C ASP A 127 4.67 8.00 4.60
N LYS A 128 3.39 8.14 4.27
CA LYS A 128 2.98 8.64 2.96
C LYS A 128 3.59 10.00 2.62
N ASP A 129 3.59 10.92 3.59
CA ASP A 129 4.06 12.28 3.32
C ASP A 129 5.59 12.37 3.25
N ALA A 130 6.29 11.52 4.00
CA ALA A 130 7.75 11.43 3.89
C ALA A 130 8.19 10.87 2.53
N GLU A 131 7.44 9.90 1.98
CA GLU A 131 7.76 9.23 0.71
C GLU A 131 7.30 10.04 -0.51
N PHE A 132 6.10 10.66 -0.45
CA PHE A 132 5.44 11.22 -1.64
C PHE A 132 5.05 12.70 -1.49
N GLY A 133 5.28 13.30 -0.33
CA GLY A 133 4.84 14.67 -0.02
C GLY A 133 3.32 14.76 0.22
N ASP A 134 2.87 15.98 0.54
CA ASP A 134 1.48 16.27 0.91
C ASP A 134 0.46 15.93 -0.21
N GLY A 135 0.87 15.97 -1.46
CA GLY A 135 0.02 15.63 -2.62
C GLY A 135 0.07 14.17 -3.06
N GLY A 136 0.88 13.33 -2.39
CA GLY A 136 1.03 11.93 -2.78
C GLY A 136 -0.25 11.14 -2.56
N LYS A 137 -0.75 10.48 -3.59
CA LYS A 137 -1.95 9.63 -3.54
C LYS A 137 -1.81 8.46 -4.49
N HIS A 138 -2.56 7.41 -4.25
CA HIS A 138 -2.83 6.39 -5.27
C HIS A 138 -4.30 6.42 -5.68
N GLU A 139 -4.59 6.01 -6.90
CA GLU A 139 -5.96 5.91 -7.39
C GLU A 139 -6.66 4.64 -6.84
N VAL A 140 -7.98 4.55 -7.03
CA VAL A 140 -8.76 3.35 -6.70
C VAL A 140 -8.19 2.15 -7.45
N GLY A 141 -7.97 1.05 -6.73
CA GLY A 141 -7.33 -0.15 -7.28
C GLY A 141 -5.81 -0.11 -7.35
N GLY A 142 -5.20 1.04 -7.05
CA GLY A 142 -3.75 1.20 -6.91
C GLY A 142 -3.27 1.00 -5.48
N SER A 143 -1.98 1.24 -5.26
CA SER A 143 -1.35 1.12 -3.93
C SER A 143 -0.03 1.88 -3.86
N TYR A 144 0.53 1.95 -2.66
CA TYR A 144 1.93 2.28 -2.40
C TYR A 144 2.69 0.97 -2.24
N SER A 145 3.68 0.71 -3.09
CA SER A 145 4.38 -0.58 -3.16
C SER A 145 5.89 -0.41 -3.11
N ARG A 146 6.61 -1.28 -2.40
CA ARG A 146 8.07 -1.37 -2.50
C ARG A 146 8.45 -2.15 -3.75
N ILE A 147 9.25 -1.57 -4.62
CA ILE A 147 9.70 -2.21 -5.86
C ILE A 147 11.23 -2.10 -5.99
N PRO A 148 11.94 -3.24 -5.95
CA PRO A 148 11.48 -4.62 -5.71
C PRO A 148 11.03 -4.87 -4.26
N ASP A 149 10.30 -5.97 -4.06
CA ASP A 149 9.78 -6.39 -2.76
C ASP A 149 10.80 -6.27 -1.63
N GLY A 150 10.36 -5.67 -0.54
CA GLY A 150 11.07 -5.61 0.73
C GLY A 150 12.31 -4.74 0.77
N THR A 151 12.90 -4.38 -0.36
CA THR A 151 14.16 -3.62 -0.44
C THR A 151 14.10 -2.39 -1.32
N GLY A 152 13.06 -2.28 -2.15
CA GLY A 152 12.89 -1.15 -3.08
C GLY A 152 12.39 0.11 -2.41
N GLU A 153 12.50 1.21 -3.15
CA GLU A 153 11.84 2.44 -2.81
C GLU A 153 10.32 2.30 -2.93
N TRP A 154 9.60 3.10 -2.15
CA TRP A 154 8.15 3.16 -2.26
C TRP A 154 7.74 3.83 -3.59
N THR A 155 6.82 3.20 -4.28
CA THR A 155 6.32 3.61 -5.60
C THR A 155 4.80 3.57 -5.60
N VAL A 156 4.16 4.60 -6.17
CA VAL A 156 2.72 4.53 -6.44
C VAL A 156 2.49 3.66 -7.67
N VAL A 157 1.68 2.62 -7.52
CA VAL A 157 1.28 1.75 -8.63
C VAL A 157 -0.19 1.93 -8.95
N LEU A 158 -0.53 1.86 -10.24
CA LEU A 158 -1.91 2.03 -10.71
C LEU A 158 -2.79 0.80 -10.45
N LYS A 159 -2.17 -0.35 -10.29
CA LYS A 159 -2.85 -1.60 -9.98
C LYS A 159 -2.10 -2.32 -8.88
N ALA A 160 -2.78 -2.51 -7.77
CA ALA A 160 -2.25 -3.22 -6.61
C ALA A 160 -1.92 -4.69 -6.94
N THR A 161 -0.89 -5.23 -6.24
CA THR A 161 -0.34 -6.58 -6.49
C THR A 161 -0.59 -7.55 -5.35
N LYS A 162 -1.63 -7.30 -4.58
CA LYS A 162 -2.09 -8.00 -3.37
C LYS A 162 -1.70 -9.49 -3.32
N GLY A 163 -0.83 -9.87 -2.40
CA GLY A 163 -0.39 -11.26 -2.19
C GLY A 163 0.59 -11.82 -3.21
N THR A 164 1.15 -10.98 -4.07
CA THR A 164 2.13 -11.38 -5.11
C THR A 164 3.25 -10.36 -5.20
N ALA A 165 4.29 -10.68 -5.97
CA ALA A 165 5.44 -9.77 -6.13
C ALA A 165 5.01 -8.41 -6.71
N ASN A 166 5.46 -7.34 -6.05
CA ASN A 166 5.21 -5.97 -6.47
C ASN A 166 5.85 -5.67 -7.82
N LYS A 167 5.09 -5.01 -8.67
CA LYS A 167 5.56 -4.56 -9.98
C LYS A 167 4.85 -3.28 -10.38
N VAL A 168 5.52 -2.44 -11.13
CA VAL A 168 4.83 -1.36 -11.84
C VAL A 168 3.91 -2.01 -12.87
N THR A 169 2.61 -1.96 -12.63
CA THR A 169 1.64 -2.39 -13.63
C THR A 169 1.28 -1.16 -14.43
N GLU A 170 1.83 -1.06 -15.63
CA GLU A 170 1.39 -0.07 -16.59
C GLU A 170 0.04 -0.53 -17.15
N PRO A 171 -0.92 0.39 -17.39
CA PRO A 171 -2.14 0.04 -18.07
C PRO A 171 -1.78 -0.59 -19.43
N GLU A 172 -2.22 -1.83 -19.65
CA GLU A 172 -2.08 -2.45 -20.95
C GLU A 172 -3.17 -1.84 -21.85
N GLY A 173 -2.73 -1.17 -22.91
CA GLY A 173 -3.67 -0.68 -23.92
C GLY A 173 -4.40 -1.85 -24.57
N PRO A 174 -5.63 -1.62 -25.06
CA PRO A 174 -6.39 -2.63 -25.78
C PRO A 174 -5.60 -3.11 -27.00
N SER A 175 -5.55 -4.42 -27.19
CA SER A 175 -4.85 -5.01 -28.35
C SER A 175 -5.58 -4.70 -29.65
N GLY A 176 -4.80 -4.42 -30.72
CA GLY A 176 -5.34 -4.22 -32.05
C GLY A 176 -5.89 -2.84 -32.34
N ILE A 177 -5.67 -1.85 -31.49
CA ILE A 177 -6.02 -0.46 -31.78
C ILE A 177 -5.03 0.12 -32.78
N ASP A 178 -5.56 0.73 -33.84
CA ASP A 178 -4.78 1.55 -34.77
C ASP A 178 -4.74 2.99 -34.26
N TYR A 179 -3.56 3.41 -33.80
CA TYR A 179 -3.32 4.78 -33.30
C TYR A 179 -2.88 5.78 -34.39
N THR A 180 -2.97 5.42 -35.68
CA THR A 180 -2.50 6.27 -36.79
C THR A 180 -3.11 7.66 -36.76
N GLY A 181 -4.31 7.81 -36.23
CA GLY A 181 -5.00 9.10 -36.10
C GLY A 181 -4.82 9.82 -34.79
N LEU A 182 -4.03 9.28 -33.84
CA LEU A 182 -3.71 9.97 -32.60
C LEU A 182 -2.52 10.89 -32.80
N VAL A 183 -2.69 12.18 -32.56
CA VAL A 183 -1.71 13.21 -32.88
C VAL A 183 -1.39 14.05 -31.65
N LEU A 184 -0.11 14.36 -31.44
CA LEU A 184 0.30 15.48 -30.60
C LEU A 184 -0.09 16.77 -31.34
N ASN A 185 -1.09 17.48 -30.83
CA ASN A 185 -1.67 18.62 -31.52
C ASN A 185 -1.06 19.95 -31.07
N GLU A 186 -0.90 20.15 -29.78
CA GLU A 186 -0.32 21.36 -29.22
C GLU A 186 0.56 21.09 -28.01
N LEU A 187 1.65 21.85 -27.88
CA LEU A 187 2.56 21.86 -26.74
C LEU A 187 2.74 23.29 -26.24
N ASN A 188 2.37 23.55 -24.97
CA ASN A 188 2.61 24.83 -24.34
C ASN A 188 3.61 24.68 -23.18
N GLY A 189 4.81 25.27 -23.36
CA GLY A 189 5.86 25.30 -22.34
C GLY A 189 5.73 26.42 -21.31
N ASN A 190 4.80 27.36 -21.46
CA ASN A 190 4.53 28.46 -20.54
C ASN A 190 3.35 28.13 -19.63
N LYS A 191 3.24 28.84 -18.49
CA LYS A 191 2.11 28.61 -17.57
C LYS A 191 0.77 29.09 -18.17
N PRO A 192 -0.27 28.27 -18.12
CA PRO A 192 -0.26 26.86 -17.74
C PRO A 192 0.45 25.99 -18.79
N LYS A 193 1.34 25.09 -18.36
CA LYS A 193 1.98 24.13 -19.26
C LYS A 193 1.00 23.03 -19.60
N TYR A 194 0.90 22.67 -20.87
CA TYR A 194 0.04 21.56 -21.30
C TYR A 194 0.56 20.84 -22.53
N ILE A 195 0.05 19.64 -22.70
CA ILE A 195 0.15 18.83 -23.91
C ILE A 195 -1.26 18.56 -24.36
N GLU A 196 -1.56 18.78 -25.64
CA GLU A 196 -2.85 18.45 -26.24
C GLU A 196 -2.70 17.30 -27.23
N LEU A 197 -3.52 16.28 -27.05
CA LEU A 197 -3.69 15.18 -27.99
C LEU A 197 -4.97 15.39 -28.79
N TYR A 198 -4.95 15.04 -30.08
CA TYR A 198 -6.09 15.11 -31.00
C TYR A 198 -6.33 13.74 -31.61
N ASN A 199 -7.59 13.31 -31.63
CA ASN A 199 -8.04 12.16 -32.37
C ASN A 199 -8.56 12.63 -33.74
N SER A 200 -7.78 12.44 -34.80
CA SER A 200 -8.17 12.83 -36.18
C SER A 200 -9.06 11.79 -36.86
N THR A 201 -9.41 10.70 -36.21
CA THR A 201 -10.22 9.62 -36.81
C THR A 201 -11.72 9.91 -36.69
N GLY A 202 -12.51 9.22 -37.51
CA GLY A 202 -13.97 9.27 -37.49
C GLY A 202 -14.64 8.43 -36.40
N HIS A 203 -13.87 7.89 -35.42
CA HIS A 203 -14.38 7.07 -34.33
C HIS A 203 -13.66 7.39 -33.00
N GLU A 204 -14.24 6.98 -31.88
CA GLU A 204 -13.59 7.08 -30.56
C GLU A 204 -12.34 6.23 -30.53
N LEU A 205 -11.23 6.77 -29.98
CA LEU A 205 -9.99 6.04 -29.71
C LEU A 205 -9.87 5.78 -28.20
N ASP A 206 -9.73 4.52 -27.83
CA ASP A 206 -9.28 4.14 -26.51
C ASP A 206 -7.75 4.24 -26.48
N ILE A 207 -7.23 5.17 -25.69
CA ILE A 207 -5.80 5.43 -25.57
C ILE A 207 -5.17 4.88 -24.29
N THR A 208 -5.91 4.00 -23.59
CA THR A 208 -5.39 3.31 -22.40
C THR A 208 -3.94 2.83 -22.62
N GLY A 209 -3.04 3.13 -21.69
CA GLY A 209 -1.65 2.69 -21.75
C GLY A 209 -0.76 3.45 -22.75
N VAL A 210 -1.30 4.38 -23.55
CA VAL A 210 -0.50 5.26 -24.42
C VAL A 210 0.42 6.12 -23.55
N LYS A 211 1.71 6.18 -23.93
CA LYS A 211 2.75 6.87 -23.18
C LYS A 211 3.21 8.11 -23.92
N ILE A 212 3.36 9.21 -23.17
CA ILE A 212 4.07 10.39 -23.65
C ILE A 212 5.46 10.38 -23.01
N LYS A 213 6.48 10.46 -23.83
CA LYS A 213 7.88 10.54 -23.40
C LYS A 213 8.44 11.93 -23.68
N LYS A 214 9.29 12.39 -22.77
CA LYS A 214 10.11 13.58 -22.95
C LYS A 214 11.53 13.14 -23.21
N ASP A 215 12.17 13.76 -24.19
CA ASP A 215 13.56 13.49 -24.59
C ASP A 215 13.85 11.97 -24.78
N ASP A 216 14.96 11.48 -24.27
CA ASP A 216 15.44 10.12 -24.52
C ASP A 216 14.78 9.03 -23.63
N GLY A 217 13.72 9.33 -22.89
CA GLY A 217 13.03 8.24 -22.23
C GLY A 217 12.20 8.51 -21.00
N ASP A 218 12.23 9.72 -20.45
CA ASP A 218 11.37 10.03 -19.30
C ASP A 218 9.89 9.95 -19.70
N ILE A 219 9.17 9.00 -19.11
CA ILE A 219 7.72 8.91 -19.29
C ILE A 219 7.10 10.01 -18.43
N VAL A 220 6.48 10.98 -19.08
CA VAL A 220 5.81 12.11 -18.40
C VAL A 220 4.32 11.92 -18.25
N TYR A 221 3.75 10.94 -18.95
CA TYR A 221 2.35 10.58 -18.87
C TYR A 221 2.13 9.15 -19.36
N ILE A 222 1.24 8.44 -18.68
CA ILE A 222 0.66 7.16 -19.13
C ILE A 222 -0.84 7.32 -19.04
N ALA A 223 -1.54 7.09 -20.15
CA ALA A 223 -3.00 7.17 -20.17
C ALA A 223 -3.62 6.09 -19.27
N PRO A 224 -4.39 6.48 -18.23
CA PRO A 224 -5.08 5.54 -17.36
C PRO A 224 -6.04 4.61 -18.12
N GLU A 225 -6.43 3.51 -17.47
CA GLU A 225 -7.42 2.59 -18.00
C GLU A 225 -8.74 3.34 -18.30
N GLY A 226 -9.32 3.07 -19.47
CA GLY A 226 -10.57 3.69 -19.91
C GLY A 226 -10.42 5.12 -20.44
N THR A 227 -9.19 5.65 -20.60
CA THR A 227 -8.99 6.96 -21.23
C THR A 227 -9.33 6.90 -22.70
N LYS A 228 -10.27 7.75 -23.11
CA LYS A 228 -10.79 7.78 -24.49
C LYS A 228 -10.82 9.20 -25.04
N ILE A 229 -10.58 9.32 -26.34
CA ILE A 229 -10.75 10.58 -27.07
C ILE A 229 -11.82 10.36 -28.13
N GLN A 230 -12.88 11.16 -28.09
CA GLN A 230 -13.96 11.08 -29.05
C GLN A 230 -13.47 11.34 -30.47
N SER A 231 -14.25 10.91 -31.47
CA SER A 231 -13.99 11.25 -32.88
C SER A 231 -13.81 12.77 -33.05
N HIS A 232 -12.69 13.18 -33.62
CA HIS A 232 -12.30 14.59 -33.76
C HIS A 232 -12.24 15.39 -32.46
N GLY A 233 -12.09 14.69 -31.33
CA GLY A 233 -11.97 15.27 -29.98
C GLY A 233 -10.52 15.52 -29.57
N PHE A 234 -10.38 16.25 -28.47
CA PHE A 234 -9.09 16.62 -27.88
C PHE A 234 -8.98 16.08 -26.46
N LEU A 235 -7.75 15.84 -26.00
CA LEU A 235 -7.40 15.59 -24.61
C LEU A 235 -6.28 16.55 -24.22
N VAL A 236 -6.54 17.39 -23.20
CA VAL A 236 -5.56 18.34 -22.69
C VAL A 236 -4.99 17.82 -21.35
N LEU A 237 -3.68 17.68 -21.29
CA LEU A 237 -2.91 17.26 -20.11
C LEU A 237 -2.22 18.48 -19.53
N LEU A 238 -2.58 18.87 -18.30
CA LEU A 238 -2.01 20.02 -17.58
C LEU A 238 -0.91 19.55 -16.63
N SER A 239 0.26 20.18 -16.66
CA SER A 239 1.42 19.76 -15.82
C SER A 239 1.25 19.99 -14.32
N ASP A 240 0.36 20.91 -13.93
CA ASP A 240 0.17 21.34 -12.55
C ASP A 240 -1.17 20.82 -11.96
N GLN A 241 -1.85 19.94 -12.67
CA GLN A 241 -3.13 19.34 -12.23
C GLN A 241 -3.16 17.86 -12.61
N ALA A 242 -3.61 17.04 -11.66
CA ALA A 242 -3.86 15.62 -11.89
C ALA A 242 -5.13 15.33 -12.71
N ASP A 243 -5.87 16.38 -13.09
CA ASP A 243 -7.17 16.26 -13.76
C ASP A 243 -7.06 16.53 -15.26
N TYR A 244 -7.68 15.66 -16.04
CA TYR A 244 -7.84 15.76 -17.48
C TYR A 244 -9.16 16.44 -17.80
N SER A 245 -9.17 17.42 -18.69
CA SER A 245 -10.42 17.86 -19.30
C SER A 245 -10.56 17.23 -20.69
N THR A 246 -11.62 16.46 -20.89
CA THR A 246 -12.05 16.05 -22.23
C THR A 246 -12.99 17.12 -22.76
N GLY A 247 -12.60 17.77 -23.84
CA GLY A 247 -13.46 18.71 -24.59
C GLY A 247 -14.48 17.98 -25.46
#